data_a06b33aa8963cf7c5be992d2c871f39f
#
_entry.id   a06b33aa8963cf7c5be992d2c871f39f
#
_cell.length_a   1.000
_cell.length_b   1.000
_cell.length_c   1.000
_cell.angle_alpha   90.00
_cell.angle_beta   90.00
_cell.angle_gamma   90.00
#
_symmetry.space_group_name_H-M   'P 1'
#
loop_
_entity.id
_entity.type
_entity.pdbx_description
1 polymer ?
#
loop_
_entity_poly.entity_id
_entity_poly.type
_entity_poly.pdbx_seq_one_letter_code
_entity_poly.pdbx_strand_id
1 'polypeptide(L)'
;MSDLTKNAHKLDEKYQVGKYSCLMHGVGLCDEWPLISYADKFVEGAYDYHIEAGMVLCVEALVSPENGDFSIKLEDQVLVTENGYENLTKYPFDQALLGY
;
A
#
# COMPACT_ATOMS: atom_id res chain seq x y z
N MET A 1 6.04 -6.12 -10.53
CA MET A 1 5.93 -5.12 -9.46
C MET A 1 6.14 -3.68 -9.91
N SER A 2 7.06 -3.40 -10.80
CA SER A 2 7.22 -2.06 -11.38
C SER A 2 5.90 -1.50 -11.96
N ASP A 3 5.03 -2.34 -12.46
CA ASP A 3 3.72 -1.92 -12.96
C ASP A 3 2.78 -1.45 -11.84
N LEU A 4 2.80 -2.09 -10.68
CA LEU A 4 2.04 -1.62 -9.51
C LEU A 4 2.56 -0.27 -9.03
N THR A 5 3.88 -0.09 -8.94
CA THR A 5 4.50 1.18 -8.59
C THR A 5 4.12 2.29 -9.57
N LYS A 6 4.18 2.03 -10.88
CA LYS A 6 3.83 3.02 -11.93
C LYS A 6 2.37 3.42 -11.92
N ASN A 7 1.48 2.47 -11.60
CA ASN A 7 0.03 2.68 -11.58
C ASN A 7 -0.51 3.02 -10.19
N ALA A 8 0.36 3.16 -9.20
CA ALA A 8 -0.03 3.54 -7.86
C ALA A 8 -0.72 4.90 -7.82
N HIS A 9 -1.67 5.03 -6.92
CA HIS A 9 -2.32 6.31 -6.64
C HIS A 9 -1.28 7.36 -6.24
N LYS A 10 -1.39 8.55 -6.81
CA LYS A 10 -0.54 9.69 -6.46
C LYS A 10 -1.25 10.53 -5.40
N LEU A 11 -0.59 10.70 -4.26
CA LEU A 11 -1.07 11.60 -3.23
C LEU A 11 -0.86 13.06 -3.64
N ASP A 12 -1.78 13.93 -3.26
CA ASP A 12 -1.60 15.38 -3.37
C ASP A 12 -0.32 15.82 -2.66
N GLU A 13 0.32 16.87 -3.15
CA GLU A 13 1.58 17.40 -2.61
C GLU A 13 1.51 17.64 -1.10
N LYS A 14 0.40 18.17 -0.61
CA LYS A 14 0.17 18.43 0.82
C LYS A 14 0.22 17.20 1.73
N TYR A 15 0.12 16.00 1.17
CA TYR A 15 0.18 14.73 1.91
C TYR A 15 1.48 13.95 1.68
N GLN A 16 2.40 14.49 0.89
CA GLN A 16 3.63 13.79 0.53
C GLN A 16 4.64 13.71 1.70
N VAL A 17 4.62 14.68 2.61
CA VAL A 17 5.64 14.83 3.65
C VAL A 17 5.64 13.67 4.64
N GLY A 18 4.48 13.21 5.05
CA GLY A 18 4.33 12.17 6.06
C GLY A 18 4.02 10.78 5.53
N LYS A 19 4.07 10.56 4.21
CA LYS A 19 3.73 9.26 3.63
C LYS A 19 4.81 8.21 3.88
N TYR A 20 4.41 6.94 3.92
CA TYR A 20 5.34 5.82 3.85
C TYR A 20 6.07 5.77 2.50
N SER A 21 7.23 5.13 2.52
CA SER A 21 7.93 4.75 1.29
C SER A 21 7.27 3.55 0.62
N CYS A 22 6.58 2.74 1.38
CA CYS A 22 5.95 1.51 0.97
C CYS A 22 4.48 1.72 0.59
N LEU A 23 4.09 1.17 -0.55
CA LEU A 23 2.71 1.10 -1.03
C LEU A 23 2.04 -0.22 -0.66
N MET A 24 2.80 -1.31 -0.80
CA MET A 24 2.37 -2.68 -0.48
C MET A 24 3.55 -3.47 0.02
N HIS A 25 3.28 -4.47 0.84
CA HIS A 25 4.28 -5.46 1.24
C HIS A 25 3.65 -6.84 1.39
N GLY A 26 4.49 -7.87 1.31
CA GLY A 26 4.09 -9.23 1.63
C GLY A 26 3.81 -9.38 3.12
N VAL A 27 3.00 -10.35 3.47
CA VAL A 27 2.69 -10.68 4.85
C VAL A 27 2.67 -12.20 5.05
N GLY A 28 3.28 -12.62 6.15
CA GLY A 28 3.29 -13.99 6.62
C GLY A 28 3.24 -14.00 8.14
N LEU A 29 4.32 -14.41 8.80
CA LEU A 29 4.45 -14.29 10.26
C LEU A 29 4.68 -12.84 10.71
N CYS A 30 5.19 -12.01 9.83
CA CYS A 30 5.41 -10.58 10.02
C CYS A 30 5.34 -9.90 8.65
N ASP A 31 5.75 -8.64 8.58
CA ASP A 31 5.93 -7.95 7.32
C ASP A 31 7.07 -8.63 6.54
N GLU A 32 6.76 -9.02 5.32
CA GLU A 32 7.64 -9.83 4.49
C GLU A 32 7.77 -9.24 3.09
N TRP A 33 8.69 -9.81 2.32
CA TRP A 33 8.78 -9.52 0.89
C TRP A 33 7.59 -10.11 0.14
N PRO A 34 7.19 -9.49 -1.00
CA PRO A 34 7.81 -8.36 -1.67
C PRO A 34 7.53 -7.01 -1.01
N LEU A 35 8.40 -6.04 -1.20
CA LEU A 35 8.19 -4.65 -0.82
C LEU A 35 7.99 -3.81 -2.09
N ILE A 36 6.83 -3.18 -2.21
CA ILE A 36 6.46 -2.37 -3.38
C ILE A 36 6.43 -0.91 -2.95
N SER A 37 7.34 -0.13 -3.51
CA SER A 37 7.50 1.28 -3.15
C SER A 37 6.65 2.20 -4.00
N TYR A 38 6.38 3.40 -3.51
CA TYR A 38 5.89 4.50 -4.36
C TYR A 38 6.92 4.83 -5.44
N ALA A 39 6.44 5.43 -6.56
CA ALA A 39 7.28 5.70 -7.72
C ALA A 39 8.48 6.62 -7.42
N ASP A 40 8.33 7.58 -6.51
CA ASP A 40 9.39 8.48 -6.09
C ASP A 40 10.45 7.83 -5.18
N LYS A 41 10.18 6.63 -4.70
CA LYS A 41 11.08 5.82 -3.87
C LYS A 41 11.59 4.57 -4.60
N PHE A 42 11.15 4.37 -5.84
CA PHE A 42 11.58 3.24 -6.64
C PHE A 42 13.05 3.41 -7.07
N VAL A 43 13.85 2.41 -6.78
CA VAL A 43 15.26 2.34 -7.23
C VAL A 43 15.29 1.39 -8.42
N GLU A 44 15.75 1.90 -9.57
CA GLU A 44 15.92 1.07 -10.76
C GLU A 44 16.91 -0.08 -10.47
N GLY A 45 16.52 -1.29 -10.81
CA GLY A 45 17.28 -2.50 -10.51
C GLY A 45 17.01 -3.10 -9.13
N ALA A 46 16.26 -2.42 -8.26
CA ALA A 46 15.66 -3.06 -7.11
C ALA A 46 14.63 -4.09 -7.59
N TYR A 47 14.41 -5.10 -6.80
CA TYR A 47 13.55 -6.25 -7.10
C TYR A 47 12.34 -5.97 -8.01
N ASP A 48 12.30 -6.62 -9.15
CA ASP A 48 11.12 -6.66 -10.01
C ASP A 48 10.52 -8.07 -10.01
N TYR A 49 9.84 -8.41 -8.93
CA TYR A 49 9.13 -9.67 -8.79
C TYR A 49 7.85 -9.69 -9.60
N HIS A 50 7.47 -10.86 -10.05
CA HIS A 50 6.13 -11.11 -10.52
C HIS A 50 5.22 -11.39 -9.33
N ILE A 51 4.05 -10.77 -9.33
CA ILE A 51 2.99 -11.10 -8.37
C ILE A 51 2.31 -12.38 -8.87
N GLU A 52 2.17 -13.35 -7.99
CA GLU A 52 1.60 -14.66 -8.30
C GLU A 52 0.38 -14.94 -7.45
N ALA A 53 -0.54 -15.72 -8.00
CA ALA A 53 -1.70 -16.21 -7.25
C ALA A 53 -1.25 -16.99 -6.01
N GLY A 54 -1.92 -16.76 -4.90
CA GLY A 54 -1.58 -17.31 -3.59
C GLY A 54 -0.74 -16.39 -2.71
N MET A 55 -0.17 -15.32 -3.25
CA MET A 55 0.50 -14.30 -2.44
C MET A 55 -0.53 -13.52 -1.61
N VAL A 56 -0.16 -13.18 -0.38
CA VAL A 56 -0.91 -12.27 0.47
C VAL A 56 -0.13 -10.98 0.60
N LEU A 57 -0.78 -9.87 0.29
CA LEU A 57 -0.18 -8.54 0.32
C LEU A 57 -0.98 -7.62 1.25
N CYS A 58 -0.28 -6.82 2.04
CA CYS A 58 -0.85 -5.63 2.66
C CYS A 58 -0.80 -4.47 1.68
N VAL A 59 -1.93 -3.82 1.49
CA VAL A 59 -2.05 -2.58 0.70
C VAL A 59 -2.34 -1.46 1.67
N GLU A 60 -1.43 -0.49 1.75
CA GLU A 60 -1.50 0.50 2.81
C GLU A 60 -1.27 1.92 2.32
N ALA A 61 -1.85 2.87 3.05
CA ALA A 61 -1.55 4.28 2.91
C ALA A 61 -1.45 4.92 4.29
N LEU A 62 -0.33 5.59 4.55
CA LEU A 62 -0.16 6.46 5.70
C LEU A 62 -0.05 7.89 5.20
N VAL A 63 -0.93 8.75 5.68
CA VAL A 63 -0.96 10.16 5.31
C VAL A 63 -0.98 11.05 6.54
N SER A 64 -0.31 12.18 6.44
CA SER A 64 -0.33 13.25 7.44
C SER A 64 -0.58 14.58 6.75
N PRO A 65 -1.34 15.49 7.35
CA PRO A 65 -1.40 16.87 6.85
C PRO A 65 -0.03 17.55 7.00
N GLU A 66 0.24 18.54 6.18
CA GLU A 66 1.54 19.24 6.11
C GLU A 66 2.03 19.78 7.46
N ASN A 67 1.10 20.27 8.29
CA ASN A 67 1.37 20.77 9.65
C ASN A 67 0.75 19.85 10.72
N GLY A 68 0.59 18.56 10.42
CA GLY A 68 -0.24 17.69 11.22
C GLY A 68 0.44 17.15 12.46
N ASP A 69 -0.28 17.23 13.55
CA ASP A 69 0.05 16.58 14.81
C ASP A 69 -0.41 15.12 14.84
N PHE A 70 -0.94 14.62 13.71
CA PHE A 70 -1.47 13.27 13.58
C PHE A 70 -1.24 12.70 12.18
N SER A 71 -1.35 11.40 12.08
CA SER A 71 -1.40 10.69 10.81
C SER A 71 -2.54 9.68 10.81
N ILE A 72 -3.02 9.34 9.62
CA ILE A 72 -4.03 8.29 9.44
C ILE A 72 -3.42 7.21 8.56
N LYS A 73 -3.55 5.97 9.01
CA LYS A 73 -3.18 4.79 8.26
C LYS A 73 -4.43 3.96 7.96
N LEU A 74 -4.60 3.62 6.69
CA LEU A 74 -5.57 2.62 6.25
C LEU A 74 -4.81 1.49 5.59
N GLU A 75 -5.25 0.26 5.86
CA GLU A 75 -4.57 -0.95 5.40
C GLU A 75 -5.57 -2.08 5.21
N ASP A 76 -5.44 -2.77 4.09
CA ASP A 76 -6.14 -4.01 3.81
C ASP A 76 -5.15 -5.11 3.47
N GLN A 77 -5.52 -6.36 3.83
CA GLN A 77 -4.81 -7.55 3.35
C GLN A 77 -5.59 -8.18 2.21
N VAL A 78 -4.89 -8.45 1.13
CA VAL A 78 -5.48 -9.04 -0.07
C VAL A 78 -4.78 -10.34 -0.45
N LEU A 79 -5.57 -11.32 -0.82
CA LEU A 79 -5.08 -12.55 -1.45
C LEU A 79 -5.07 -12.33 -2.97
N VAL A 80 -3.91 -12.52 -3.59
CA VAL A 80 -3.80 -12.51 -5.05
C VAL A 80 -4.42 -13.79 -5.61
N THR A 81 -5.31 -13.64 -6.59
CA THR A 81 -5.96 -14.77 -7.28
C THR A 81 -5.52 -14.82 -8.74
N GLU A 82 -5.89 -15.89 -9.45
CA GLU A 82 -5.59 -16.05 -10.88
C GLU A 82 -6.08 -14.87 -11.75
N ASN A 83 -7.20 -14.24 -11.36
CA ASN A 83 -7.87 -13.22 -12.16
C ASN A 83 -8.01 -11.86 -11.43
N GLY A 84 -7.36 -11.68 -10.30
CA GLY A 84 -7.48 -10.43 -9.54
C GLY A 84 -7.06 -10.61 -8.09
N TYR A 85 -7.92 -10.22 -7.18
CA TYR A 85 -7.65 -10.33 -5.75
C TYR A 85 -8.93 -10.55 -4.94
N GLU A 86 -8.76 -11.08 -3.74
CA GLU A 86 -9.78 -11.17 -2.72
C GLU A 86 -9.35 -10.36 -1.49
N ASN A 87 -10.20 -9.44 -1.03
CA ASN A 87 -9.95 -8.72 0.22
C ASN A 87 -10.23 -9.63 1.41
N LEU A 88 -9.21 -9.88 2.23
CA LEU A 88 -9.29 -10.72 3.42
C LEU A 88 -9.76 -9.94 4.65
N THR A 89 -9.47 -8.64 4.71
CA THR A 89 -9.87 -7.76 5.81
C THR A 89 -11.27 -7.22 5.56
N LYS A 90 -12.24 -7.74 6.30
CA LYS A 90 -13.67 -7.45 6.07
C LYS A 90 -14.30 -6.53 7.12
N TYR A 91 -13.53 -6.13 8.12
CA TYR A 91 -14.00 -5.15 9.09
C TYR A 91 -14.16 -3.79 8.40
N PRO A 92 -15.33 -3.15 8.50
CA PRO A 92 -15.58 -1.91 7.78
C PRO A 92 -14.75 -0.75 8.36
N PHE A 93 -14.30 0.14 7.49
CA PHE A 93 -13.73 1.41 7.94
C PHE A 93 -14.79 2.27 8.63
N ASP A 94 -14.36 3.04 9.63
CA ASP A 94 -15.23 3.99 10.32
C ASP A 94 -15.65 5.11 9.34
N GLN A 95 -16.96 5.25 9.13
CA GLN A 95 -17.52 6.23 8.21
C GLN A 95 -17.17 7.67 8.60
N ALA A 96 -17.06 7.96 9.89
CA ALA A 96 -16.66 9.27 10.36
C ALA A 96 -15.22 9.64 9.96
N LEU A 97 -14.33 8.64 9.88
CA LEU A 97 -12.95 8.82 9.45
C LEU A 97 -12.82 8.96 7.93
N LEU A 98 -13.75 8.41 7.17
CA LEU A 98 -13.74 8.50 5.70
C LEU A 98 -14.20 9.89 5.19
N GLY A 99 -14.85 10.68 6.00
CA GLY A 99 -15.23 12.06 5.66
C GLY A 99 -16.43 12.19 4.70
N TYR A 100 -17.19 11.12 4.52
CA TYR A 100 -18.42 11.13 3.72
C TYR A 100 -19.49 10.17 4.25
#